data_b0ff68b3e521500b7737c450461a7dd9
#
_entry.id   b0ff68b3e521500b7737c450461a7dd9
#
_cell.length_a   1.000
_cell.length_b   1.000
_cell.length_c   1.000
_cell.angle_alpha   90.00
_cell.angle_beta   90.00
_cell.angle_gamma   90.00
#
_symmetry.space_group_name_H-M   'P 1'
#
loop_
_entity.id
_entity.type
_entity.pdbx_description
1 polymer ?
#
loop_
_entity_poly.entity_id
_entity_poly.type
_entity_poly.pdbx_seq_one_letter_code
_entity_poly.pdbx_strand_id
1 'polypeptide(L)'
;IAGRAHIKHTEGGDFRQATYRAVRQGLMQAKSRLLEPVYAYRLEIPSECIGRAMTDIQQMCGTFSAPEQEGELSILSGTAPVSTMRGYQREVVAYSRGHGRLFCTLKGYAPCHNEEEVVERIGYLPEADLSNTPDSVFCAHGAGFVVPWYEVPDYMHIEGMEQESEEKKMLRAANEAKRAKQEPVRSLEDYE
;
A
#
# COMPACT_ATOMS: atom_id res chain seq x y z
N ILE A 1 20.29 -11.31 2.21
CA ILE A 1 19.50 -11.94 3.29
C ILE A 1 20.26 -13.21 3.67
N ALA A 2 20.50 -13.39 4.95
CA ALA A 2 21.18 -14.57 5.48
C ALA A 2 20.26 -15.25 6.51
N GLY A 3 20.46 -16.56 6.70
CA GLY A 3 19.73 -17.36 7.66
C GLY A 3 20.62 -18.46 8.22
N ARG A 4 20.33 -18.89 9.43
CA ARG A 4 21.02 -20.02 10.07
C ARG A 4 20.00 -21.06 10.53
N ALA A 5 20.18 -22.29 10.07
CA ALA A 5 19.35 -23.42 10.48
C ALA A 5 20.06 -24.24 11.57
N HIS A 6 19.30 -24.76 12.54
CA HIS A 6 19.79 -25.73 13.50
C HIS A 6 19.46 -27.15 13.02
N ILE A 7 20.47 -27.95 12.73
CA ILE A 7 20.35 -29.24 12.02
C ILE A 7 19.38 -30.23 12.69
N LYS A 8 19.27 -30.21 14.04
CA LYS A 8 18.47 -31.18 14.79
C LYS A 8 17.03 -30.73 15.09
N HIS A 9 16.73 -29.43 14.95
CA HIS A 9 15.48 -28.85 15.45
C HIS A 9 14.77 -27.93 14.44
N THR A 10 15.25 -27.88 13.19
CA THR A 10 14.62 -27.03 12.15
C THR A 10 13.80 -27.91 11.21
N GLU A 11 12.50 -27.65 11.18
CA GLU A 11 11.55 -28.35 10.31
C GLU A 11 11.09 -27.44 9.15
N GLY A 12 10.42 -28.00 8.14
CA GLY A 12 9.94 -27.24 6.98
C GLY A 12 8.98 -26.10 7.33
N GLY A 13 8.24 -26.24 8.44
CA GLY A 13 7.38 -25.20 8.98
C GLY A 13 8.13 -23.96 9.47
N ASP A 14 9.32 -24.17 10.07
CA ASP A 14 10.13 -23.09 10.63
C ASP A 14 10.68 -22.19 9.52
N PHE A 15 11.10 -22.76 8.39
CA PHE A 15 11.53 -21.96 7.23
C PHE A 15 10.43 -21.07 6.69
N ARG A 16 9.19 -21.56 6.60
CA ARG A 16 8.04 -20.77 6.15
C ARG A 16 7.77 -19.63 7.11
N GLN A 17 7.70 -19.92 8.42
CA GLN A 17 7.45 -18.91 9.46
C GLN A 17 8.55 -17.85 9.48
N ALA A 18 9.81 -18.26 9.45
CA ALA A 18 10.95 -17.35 9.39
C ALA A 18 10.87 -16.42 8.16
N THR A 19 10.53 -16.97 6.99
CA THR A 19 10.38 -16.19 5.76
C THR A 19 9.22 -15.19 5.87
N TYR A 20 8.04 -15.61 6.33
CA TYR A 20 6.89 -14.74 6.48
C TYR A 20 7.16 -13.58 7.45
N ARG A 21 7.80 -13.87 8.57
CA ARG A 21 8.15 -12.86 9.58
C ARG A 21 9.22 -11.91 9.07
N ALA A 22 10.25 -12.43 8.40
CA ALA A 22 11.30 -11.57 7.80
C ALA A 22 10.73 -10.61 6.75
N VAL A 23 9.80 -11.06 5.90
CA VAL A 23 9.12 -10.19 4.94
C VAL A 23 8.29 -9.13 5.64
N ARG A 24 7.48 -9.52 6.64
CA ARG A 24 6.64 -8.57 7.38
C ARG A 24 7.47 -7.55 8.14
N GLN A 25 8.53 -7.98 8.81
CA GLN A 25 9.48 -7.08 9.46
C GLN A 25 10.11 -6.09 8.47
N GLY A 26 10.52 -6.58 7.30
CA GLY A 26 11.05 -5.74 6.23
C GLY A 26 10.03 -4.70 5.76
N LEU A 27 8.76 -5.07 5.63
CA LEU A 27 7.67 -4.14 5.30
C LEU A 27 7.43 -3.09 6.38
N MET A 28 7.53 -3.46 7.67
CA MET A 28 7.42 -2.51 8.78
C MET A 28 8.55 -1.46 8.77
N GLN A 29 9.75 -1.86 8.35
CA GLN A 29 10.92 -0.97 8.25
C GLN A 29 10.94 -0.14 6.96
N ALA A 30 10.23 -0.59 5.93
CA ALA A 30 10.18 0.09 4.63
C ALA A 30 9.26 1.32 4.69
N LYS A 31 9.62 2.37 3.96
CA LYS A 31 8.71 3.48 3.66
C LYS A 31 7.79 3.06 2.52
N SER A 32 6.76 2.27 2.85
CA SER A 32 5.79 1.81 1.86
C SER A 32 4.95 2.97 1.33
N ARG A 33 4.63 2.93 0.04
CA ARG A 33 3.74 3.89 -0.63
C ARG A 33 2.60 3.13 -1.28
N LEU A 34 1.41 3.66 -1.15
CA LEU A 34 0.24 3.09 -1.81
C LEU A 34 0.26 3.46 -3.30
N LEU A 35 0.12 2.47 -4.16
CA LEU A 35 0.01 2.66 -5.59
C LEU A 35 -1.43 2.36 -6.03
N GLU A 36 -1.91 3.10 -7.02
CA GLU A 36 -3.18 2.86 -7.67
C GLU A 36 -3.02 2.60 -9.17
N PRO A 37 -3.91 1.80 -9.77
CA PRO A 37 -3.93 1.62 -11.21
C PRO A 37 -4.38 2.90 -11.92
N VAL A 38 -3.76 3.20 -13.05
CA VAL A 38 -4.02 4.40 -13.85
C VAL A 38 -4.34 4.01 -15.27
N TYR A 39 -5.42 4.59 -15.82
CA TYR A 39 -5.73 4.51 -17.23
C TYR A 39 -4.96 5.56 -18.04
N ALA A 40 -4.48 5.15 -19.21
CA ALA A 40 -4.35 6.03 -20.34
C ALA A 40 -5.71 6.08 -21.04
N TYR A 41 -6.24 7.28 -21.26
CA TYR A 41 -7.52 7.44 -21.89
C TYR A 41 -7.41 8.29 -23.17
N ARG A 42 -8.35 8.06 -24.10
CA ARG A 42 -8.65 8.89 -25.27
C ARG A 42 -10.16 9.15 -25.25
N LEU A 43 -10.53 10.40 -25.20
CA LEU A 43 -11.90 10.87 -25.18
C LEU A 43 -12.19 11.65 -26.45
N GLU A 44 -13.17 11.19 -27.23
CA GLU A 44 -13.66 11.83 -28.45
C GLU A 44 -15.05 12.39 -28.17
N ILE A 45 -15.21 13.70 -28.28
CA ILE A 45 -16.47 14.40 -27.94
C ILE A 45 -16.71 15.59 -28.88
N PRO A 46 -17.97 16.03 -29.04
CA PRO A 46 -18.28 17.28 -29.72
C PRO A 46 -17.51 18.45 -29.08
N SER A 47 -16.99 19.37 -29.92
CA SER A 47 -16.14 20.48 -29.46
C SER A 47 -16.82 21.37 -28.44
N GLU A 48 -18.14 21.48 -28.48
CA GLU A 48 -18.93 22.20 -27.48
C GLU A 48 -18.86 21.59 -26.06
N CYS A 49 -18.52 20.29 -25.95
CA CYS A 49 -18.44 19.56 -24.69
C CYS A 49 -17.04 19.60 -24.04
N ILE A 50 -16.03 20.16 -24.73
CA ILE A 50 -14.62 20.04 -24.29
C ILE A 50 -14.38 20.66 -22.91
N GLY A 51 -14.96 21.83 -22.65
CA GLY A 51 -14.79 22.52 -21.37
C GLY A 51 -15.31 21.69 -20.18
N ARG A 52 -16.45 21.03 -20.36
CA ARG A 52 -17.00 20.11 -19.35
C ARG A 52 -16.05 18.92 -19.14
N ALA A 53 -15.63 18.28 -20.21
CA ALA A 53 -14.76 17.12 -20.13
C ALA A 53 -13.44 17.45 -19.41
N MET A 54 -12.83 18.60 -19.69
CA MET A 54 -11.61 19.05 -19.01
C MET A 54 -11.86 19.24 -17.51
N THR A 55 -12.98 19.81 -17.13
CA THR A 55 -13.36 20.00 -15.72
C THR A 55 -13.58 18.65 -15.05
N ASP A 56 -14.33 17.74 -15.67
CA ASP A 56 -14.60 16.40 -15.14
C ASP A 56 -13.29 15.62 -14.91
N ILE A 57 -12.37 15.64 -15.90
CA ILE A 57 -11.07 14.98 -15.76
C ILE A 57 -10.23 15.57 -14.63
N GLN A 58 -10.24 16.89 -14.45
CA GLN A 58 -9.55 17.53 -13.32
C GLN A 58 -10.13 17.10 -11.98
N GLN A 59 -11.46 17.04 -11.86
CA GLN A 59 -12.13 16.56 -10.65
C GLN A 59 -11.82 15.08 -10.36
N MET A 60 -11.59 14.28 -11.40
CA MET A 60 -11.15 12.89 -11.28
C MET A 60 -9.65 12.74 -10.99
N CYS A 61 -8.93 13.82 -10.66
CA CYS A 61 -7.48 13.83 -10.48
C CYS A 61 -6.70 13.34 -11.71
N GLY A 62 -7.28 13.49 -12.89
CA GLY A 62 -6.66 13.14 -14.16
C GLY A 62 -5.83 14.27 -14.74
N THR A 63 -5.03 13.90 -15.74
CA THR A 63 -4.24 14.83 -16.54
C THR A 63 -4.68 14.75 -18.00
N PHE A 64 -4.46 15.81 -18.75
CA PHE A 64 -4.71 15.82 -20.20
C PHE A 64 -3.67 16.67 -20.93
N SER A 65 -3.43 16.34 -22.18
CA SER A 65 -2.70 17.15 -23.14
C SER A 65 -3.61 18.21 -23.76
N ALA A 66 -3.04 19.15 -24.52
CA ALA A 66 -3.84 20.09 -25.27
C ALA A 66 -4.85 19.35 -26.17
N PRO A 67 -6.13 19.78 -26.20
CA PRO A 67 -7.12 19.15 -27.04
C PRO A 67 -6.73 19.24 -28.53
N GLU A 68 -6.90 18.14 -29.23
CA GLU A 68 -6.75 18.07 -30.67
C GLU A 68 -8.12 18.20 -31.32
N GLN A 69 -8.22 18.92 -32.42
CA GLN A 69 -9.48 19.05 -33.14
C GLN A 69 -9.48 18.20 -34.41
N GLU A 70 -10.48 17.37 -34.56
CA GLU A 70 -10.68 16.51 -35.72
C GLU A 70 -12.10 16.69 -36.26
N GLY A 71 -12.24 17.64 -37.20
CA GLY A 71 -13.55 18.05 -37.71
C GLY A 71 -14.41 18.74 -36.64
N GLU A 72 -15.59 18.17 -36.36
CA GLU A 72 -16.53 18.68 -35.35
C GLU A 72 -16.25 18.07 -33.97
N LEU A 73 -15.31 17.12 -33.87
CA LEU A 73 -14.93 16.46 -32.65
C LEU A 73 -13.65 17.06 -32.07
N SER A 74 -13.58 17.09 -30.75
CA SER A 74 -12.36 17.34 -30.00
C SER A 74 -11.89 16.04 -29.36
N ILE A 75 -10.59 15.80 -29.42
CA ILE A 75 -9.94 14.65 -28.83
C ILE A 75 -9.16 15.13 -27.60
N LEU A 76 -9.46 14.53 -26.46
CA LEU A 76 -8.74 14.78 -25.22
C LEU A 76 -8.06 13.48 -24.78
N SER A 77 -6.73 13.49 -24.69
CA SER A 77 -5.93 12.34 -24.28
C SER A 77 -5.17 12.64 -22.99
N GLY A 78 -5.02 11.64 -22.13
CA GLY A 78 -4.32 11.82 -20.87
C GLY A 78 -4.32 10.59 -20.01
N THR A 79 -4.19 10.80 -18.70
CA THR A 79 -4.22 9.73 -17.71
C THR A 79 -5.12 10.09 -16.55
N ALA A 80 -5.77 9.09 -15.95
CA ALA A 80 -6.57 9.28 -14.76
C ALA A 80 -6.60 8.00 -13.90
N PRO A 81 -6.79 8.12 -12.56
CA PRO A 81 -6.96 6.98 -11.70
C PRO A 81 -8.16 6.11 -12.13
N VAL A 82 -7.99 4.80 -12.11
CA VAL A 82 -9.09 3.86 -12.44
C VAL A 82 -10.27 4.04 -11.50
N SER A 83 -9.98 4.32 -10.23
CA SER A 83 -11.00 4.49 -9.17
C SER A 83 -11.96 5.63 -9.45
N THR A 84 -11.46 6.77 -9.92
CA THR A 84 -12.25 7.98 -10.19
C THR A 84 -12.93 7.95 -11.55
N MET A 85 -12.34 7.26 -12.54
CA MET A 85 -12.88 7.18 -13.90
C MET A 85 -13.97 6.12 -14.08
N ARG A 86 -14.25 5.35 -13.02
CA ARG A 86 -15.27 4.30 -13.06
C ARG A 86 -16.67 4.87 -13.35
N GLY A 87 -17.26 4.42 -14.45
CA GLY A 87 -18.60 4.86 -14.85
C GLY A 87 -18.63 6.13 -15.71
N TYR A 88 -17.53 6.83 -15.88
CA TYR A 88 -17.47 8.09 -16.64
C TYR A 88 -17.94 7.95 -18.09
N GLN A 89 -17.80 6.78 -18.72
CA GLN A 89 -18.36 6.49 -20.04
C GLN A 89 -19.87 6.82 -20.13
N ARG A 90 -20.63 6.55 -19.08
CA ARG A 90 -22.08 6.84 -19.05
C ARG A 90 -22.36 8.33 -19.04
N GLU A 91 -21.56 9.09 -18.32
CA GLU A 91 -21.66 10.53 -18.26
C GLU A 91 -21.28 11.15 -19.61
N VAL A 92 -20.18 10.67 -20.22
CA VAL A 92 -19.77 11.09 -21.56
C VAL A 92 -20.90 10.89 -22.58
N VAL A 93 -21.52 9.73 -22.60
CA VAL A 93 -22.66 9.45 -23.50
C VAL A 93 -23.83 10.38 -23.20
N ALA A 94 -24.14 10.65 -21.93
CA ALA A 94 -25.26 11.47 -21.52
C ALA A 94 -25.08 12.93 -21.96
N TYR A 95 -23.95 13.59 -21.62
CA TYR A 95 -23.79 15.00 -21.93
C TYR A 95 -23.47 15.27 -23.39
N SER A 96 -22.89 14.30 -24.11
CA SER A 96 -22.61 14.40 -25.53
C SER A 96 -23.78 13.94 -26.43
N ARG A 97 -24.93 13.61 -25.81
CA ARG A 97 -26.13 13.10 -26.54
C ARG A 97 -25.82 11.85 -27.39
N GLY A 98 -24.92 11.01 -26.90
CA GLY A 98 -24.52 9.76 -27.57
C GLY A 98 -23.38 9.89 -28.58
N HIS A 99 -22.85 11.08 -28.82
CA HIS A 99 -21.78 11.32 -29.79
C HIS A 99 -20.37 11.13 -29.17
N GLY A 100 -20.25 11.11 -27.84
CA GLY A 100 -18.98 10.94 -27.16
C GLY A 100 -18.55 9.49 -27.01
N ARG A 101 -17.25 9.24 -27.09
CA ARG A 101 -16.62 7.92 -26.91
C ARG A 101 -15.43 8.05 -25.99
N LEU A 102 -15.31 7.14 -25.04
CA LEU A 102 -14.19 7.04 -24.12
C LEU A 102 -13.48 5.71 -24.32
N PHE A 103 -12.20 5.76 -24.58
CA PHE A 103 -11.34 4.58 -24.68
C PHE A 103 -10.35 4.61 -23.53
N CYS A 104 -10.25 3.52 -22.79
CA CYS A 104 -9.34 3.39 -21.66
C CYS A 104 -8.47 2.14 -21.81
N THR A 105 -7.19 2.28 -21.56
CA THR A 105 -6.23 1.17 -21.46
C THR A 105 -5.46 1.30 -20.16
N LEU A 106 -5.15 0.20 -19.50
CA LEU A 106 -4.33 0.24 -18.30
C LEU A 106 -2.91 0.71 -18.65
N LYS A 107 -2.50 1.84 -18.11
CA LYS A 107 -1.14 2.37 -18.29
C LYS A 107 -0.14 1.75 -17.34
N GLY A 108 -0.59 1.36 -16.14
CA GLY A 108 0.25 0.86 -15.06
C GLY A 108 -0.20 1.38 -13.71
N TYR A 109 0.76 1.54 -12.80
CA TYR A 109 0.51 2.01 -11.44
C TYR A 109 1.25 3.33 -11.18
N ALA A 110 0.65 4.21 -10.40
CA ALA A 110 1.22 5.47 -9.94
C ALA A 110 0.95 5.65 -8.44
N PRO A 111 1.63 6.57 -7.74
CA PRO A 111 1.28 6.91 -6.37
C PRO A 111 -0.21 7.27 -6.25
N CYS A 112 -0.86 6.72 -5.22
CA CYS A 112 -2.29 6.93 -5.00
C CYS A 112 -2.56 8.42 -4.74
N HIS A 113 -3.53 9.00 -5.45
CA HIS A 113 -3.85 10.43 -5.35
C HIS A 113 -4.43 10.83 -3.99
N ASN A 114 -5.07 9.91 -3.29
CA ASN A 114 -5.66 10.10 -1.96
C ASN A 114 -5.15 9.06 -0.95
N GLU A 115 -3.84 8.80 -0.94
CA GLU A 115 -3.19 7.78 -0.12
C GLU A 115 -3.60 7.89 1.37
N GLU A 116 -3.56 9.09 1.94
CA GLU A 116 -3.87 9.33 3.35
C GLU A 116 -5.31 8.91 3.70
N GLU A 117 -6.28 9.32 2.88
CA GLU A 117 -7.69 8.97 3.06
C GLU A 117 -7.91 7.45 2.99
N VAL A 118 -7.26 6.78 2.03
CA VAL A 118 -7.39 5.33 1.86
C VAL A 118 -6.79 4.59 3.04
N VAL A 119 -5.60 5.00 3.49
CA VAL A 119 -4.91 4.40 4.64
C VAL A 119 -5.73 4.58 5.91
N GLU A 120 -6.26 5.78 6.16
CA GLU A 120 -7.10 6.06 7.32
C GLU A 120 -8.40 5.25 7.31
N ARG A 121 -9.07 5.18 6.15
CA ARG A 121 -10.31 4.41 5.98
C ARG A 121 -10.11 2.91 6.19
N ILE A 122 -9.01 2.34 5.73
CA ILE A 122 -8.69 0.92 5.92
C ILE A 122 -8.30 0.65 7.38
N GLY A 123 -7.55 1.55 7.99
CA GLY A 123 -7.18 1.49 9.40
C GLY A 123 -6.42 0.20 9.79
N TYR A 124 -5.67 -0.41 8.85
CA TYR A 124 -4.94 -1.64 9.15
C TYR A 124 -3.81 -1.39 10.14
N LEU A 125 -3.84 -2.13 11.23
CA LEU A 125 -2.82 -2.09 12.29
C LEU A 125 -2.03 -3.40 12.28
N PRO A 126 -0.84 -3.45 11.68
CA PRO A 126 -0.03 -4.67 11.57
C PRO A 126 0.31 -5.31 12.92
N GLU A 127 0.48 -4.49 13.95
CA GLU A 127 0.81 -4.94 15.31
C GLU A 127 -0.37 -5.61 16.02
N ALA A 128 -1.61 -5.29 15.62
CA ALA A 128 -2.82 -5.91 16.16
C ALA A 128 -3.21 -7.20 15.40
N ASP A 129 -2.62 -7.45 14.24
CA ASP A 129 -2.87 -8.67 13.44
C ASP A 129 -1.99 -9.81 13.93
N LEU A 130 -2.43 -10.49 14.99
CA LEU A 130 -1.68 -11.61 15.59
C LEU A 130 -1.49 -12.79 14.64
N SER A 131 -2.39 -12.99 13.68
CA SER A 131 -2.28 -14.06 12.68
C SER A 131 -1.18 -13.79 11.67
N ASN A 132 -0.89 -12.51 11.40
CA ASN A 132 0.12 -12.04 10.48
C ASN A 132 1.15 -11.12 11.14
N THR A 133 1.50 -11.41 12.37
CA THR A 133 2.42 -10.58 13.17
C THR A 133 3.77 -10.34 12.45
N PRO A 134 4.32 -9.12 12.51
CA PRO A 134 5.68 -8.82 12.07
C PRO A 134 6.74 -9.24 13.10
N ASP A 135 6.32 -9.57 14.32
CA ASP A 135 7.20 -9.99 15.40
C ASP A 135 7.87 -11.34 15.09
N SER A 136 9.04 -11.57 15.64
CA SER A 136 9.79 -12.80 15.45
C SER A 136 9.83 -13.67 16.68
N VAL A 137 10.14 -14.95 16.52
CA VAL A 137 10.38 -15.88 17.62
C VAL A 137 11.85 -16.24 17.64
N PHE A 138 12.45 -16.09 18.81
CA PHE A 138 13.81 -16.53 19.11
C PHE A 138 13.77 -17.64 20.14
N CYS A 139 14.84 -18.43 20.23
CA CYS A 139 14.95 -19.53 21.17
C CYS A 139 16.21 -19.33 22.02
N ALA A 140 16.04 -19.38 23.33
CA ALA A 140 17.13 -19.41 24.29
C ALA A 140 16.87 -20.50 25.31
N HIS A 141 17.89 -21.29 25.66
CA HIS A 141 17.82 -22.38 26.63
C HIS A 141 16.68 -23.38 26.38
N GLY A 142 16.34 -23.60 25.12
CA GLY A 142 15.28 -24.55 24.72
C GLY A 142 13.85 -24.00 24.78
N ALA A 143 13.66 -22.75 25.16
CA ALA A 143 12.35 -22.08 25.20
C ALA A 143 12.25 -21.01 24.11
N GLY A 144 11.13 -21.00 23.37
CA GLY A 144 10.81 -19.93 22.41
C GLY A 144 10.24 -18.71 23.12
N PHE A 145 10.62 -17.53 22.65
CA PHE A 145 10.05 -16.25 23.11
C PHE A 145 9.85 -15.32 21.94
N VAL A 146 8.83 -14.45 22.06
CA VAL A 146 8.48 -13.48 21.01
C VAL A 146 9.31 -12.21 21.22
N VAL A 147 9.87 -11.70 20.12
CA VAL A 147 10.60 -10.44 20.06
C VAL A 147 9.87 -9.50 19.12
N PRO A 148 9.51 -8.29 19.58
CA PRO A 148 8.89 -7.28 18.74
C PRO A 148 9.73 -6.97 17.51
N TRP A 149 9.07 -6.68 16.38
CA TRP A 149 9.75 -6.46 15.10
C TRP A 149 10.85 -5.41 15.14
N TYR A 150 10.69 -4.37 15.93
CA TYR A 150 11.66 -3.27 16.08
C TYR A 150 12.84 -3.62 16.99
N GLU A 151 12.72 -4.67 17.81
CA GLU A 151 13.81 -5.19 18.66
C GLU A 151 14.59 -6.33 18.00
N VAL A 152 14.06 -6.93 16.94
CA VAL A 152 14.69 -8.06 16.23
C VAL A 152 16.15 -7.80 15.86
N PRO A 153 16.58 -6.58 15.46
CA PRO A 153 18.00 -6.31 15.19
C PRO A 153 18.94 -6.61 16.35
N ASP A 154 18.48 -6.45 17.60
CA ASP A 154 19.29 -6.69 18.79
C ASP A 154 19.49 -8.19 19.09
N TYR A 155 18.67 -9.05 18.49
CA TYR A 155 18.69 -10.51 18.65
C TYR A 155 19.24 -11.25 17.42
N MET A 156 19.47 -10.55 16.31
CA MET A 156 19.99 -11.17 15.09
C MET A 156 21.44 -11.61 15.24
N HIS A 157 21.77 -12.77 14.65
CA HIS A 157 23.13 -13.31 14.63
C HIS A 157 23.94 -12.88 13.38
N ILE A 158 23.50 -11.89 12.66
CA ILE A 158 24.12 -11.42 11.41
C ILE A 158 24.81 -10.11 11.69
N GLU A 159 26.14 -10.16 11.66
CA GLU A 159 27.00 -8.98 11.74
C GLU A 159 26.86 -8.11 10.48
N GLY A 160 26.91 -6.81 10.64
CA GLY A 160 26.97 -5.84 9.52
C GLY A 160 25.66 -5.12 9.15
N MET A 161 24.54 -5.30 9.87
CA MET A 161 23.34 -4.47 9.74
C MET A 161 23.24 -3.41 10.86
N GLU A 162 24.32 -3.16 11.56
CA GLU A 162 24.45 -2.26 12.73
C GLU A 162 24.54 -0.78 12.36
N GLN A 163 23.70 -0.29 11.50
CA GLN A 163 23.53 1.17 11.46
C GLN A 163 22.09 1.50 11.83
N GLU A 164 21.85 1.54 13.11
CA GLU A 164 20.64 2.14 13.65
C GLU A 164 20.69 3.64 13.34
N SER A 165 19.99 4.05 12.28
CA SER A 165 19.83 5.47 12.00
C SER A 165 19.05 6.13 13.15
N GLU A 166 19.28 7.43 13.40
CA GLU A 166 18.52 8.19 14.40
C GLU A 166 16.99 8.12 14.16
N GLU A 167 16.57 7.96 12.89
CA GLU A 167 15.17 7.70 12.53
C GLU A 167 14.64 6.37 13.11
N LYS A 168 15.46 5.32 13.14
CA LYS A 168 15.08 4.02 13.74
C LYS A 168 14.93 4.13 15.24
N LYS A 169 15.81 4.86 15.92
CA LYS A 169 15.70 5.11 17.36
C LYS A 169 14.44 5.91 17.71
N MET A 170 14.10 6.91 16.91
CA MET A 170 12.86 7.67 17.08
C MET A 170 11.62 6.83 16.85
N LEU A 171 11.63 5.97 15.84
CA LEU A 171 10.50 5.05 15.54
C LEU A 171 10.31 4.03 16.67
N ARG A 172 11.41 3.50 17.21
CA ARG A 172 11.43 2.60 18.36
C ARG A 172 10.78 3.26 19.57
N ALA A 173 11.24 4.45 19.95
CA ALA A 173 10.69 5.21 21.06
C ALA A 173 9.19 5.56 20.86
N ALA A 174 8.77 5.89 19.64
CA ALA A 174 7.38 6.18 19.34
C ALA A 174 6.47 4.93 19.46
N ASN A 175 6.96 3.77 19.06
CA ASN A 175 6.22 2.51 19.15
C ASN A 175 6.15 1.98 20.61
N GLU A 176 7.23 2.12 21.38
CA GLU A 176 7.22 1.85 22.82
C GLU A 176 6.21 2.74 23.55
N ALA A 177 6.14 4.02 23.20
CA ALA A 177 5.16 4.94 23.79
C ALA A 177 3.72 4.61 23.39
N LYS A 178 3.48 4.09 22.18
CA LYS A 178 2.17 3.59 21.76
C LYS A 178 1.75 2.33 22.51
N ARG A 179 2.67 1.38 22.68
CA ARG A 179 2.41 0.13 23.43
C ARG A 179 2.14 0.39 24.92
N ALA A 180 2.87 1.35 25.52
CA ALA A 180 2.64 1.74 26.91
C ALA A 180 1.26 2.40 27.14
N LYS A 181 0.60 2.88 26.09
CA LYS A 181 -0.75 3.46 26.13
C LYS A 181 -1.87 2.48 25.80
N GLN A 182 -1.54 1.29 25.27
CA GLN A 182 -2.52 0.23 25.05
C GLN A 182 -2.66 -0.55 26.35
N GLU A 183 -3.91 -0.66 26.87
CA GLU A 183 -4.22 -1.49 28.01
C GLU A 183 -3.78 -2.95 27.76
N PRO A 184 -3.39 -3.70 28.80
CA PRO A 184 -2.91 -5.07 28.64
C PRO A 184 -3.97 -5.91 27.91
N VAL A 185 -3.55 -6.55 26.83
CA VAL A 185 -4.36 -7.55 26.13
C VAL A 185 -4.79 -8.60 27.15
N ARG A 186 -6.12 -8.85 27.22
CA ARG A 186 -6.73 -9.87 28.05
C ARG A 186 -5.96 -11.19 27.95
N SER A 187 -5.72 -11.80 29.09
CA SER A 187 -5.02 -13.09 29.18
C SER A 187 -5.81 -14.18 28.45
N LEU A 188 -5.12 -15.21 27.98
CA LEU A 188 -5.72 -16.40 27.32
C LEU A 188 -6.79 -17.10 28.18
N GLU A 189 -6.92 -16.78 29.45
CA GLU A 189 -7.91 -17.32 30.39
C GLU A 189 -9.33 -16.75 30.21
N ASP A 190 -9.50 -15.72 29.39
CA ASP A 190 -10.83 -15.12 29.11
C ASP A 190 -11.58 -15.82 27.96
N TYR A 191 -11.08 -16.94 27.44
CA TYR A 191 -11.66 -17.71 26.33
C TYR A 191 -12.04 -19.18 26.74
N GLU A 192 -12.23 -19.50 28.04
CA GLU A 192 -12.88 -20.73 28.46
C GLU A 192 -14.41 -20.59 28.66
#